data_c11f4cde1f092869e4b61affc193128c
#
_entry.id   c11f4cde1f092869e4b61affc193128c
#
_cell.length_a   1.000
_cell.length_b   1.000
_cell.length_c   1.000
_cell.angle_alpha   90.00
_cell.angle_beta   90.00
_cell.angle_gamma   90.00
#
_symmetry.space_group_name_H-M   'P 1'
#
loop_
_entity.id
_entity.type
_entity.pdbx_description
1 polymer ?
#
loop_
_entity_poly.entity_id
_entity_poly.type
_entity_poly.pdbx_seq_one_letter_code
_entity_poly.pdbx_strand_id
1 'polypeptide(L)'
;MAVEEYRDNKVIYHLNIDEEAKNILMYLSSLKTIKINRVIKGTTLVSAFYIFSLAFTLYLFHMSFAWIGFVLSIGFAAFGLSVEKFQKTFIKASINKEEQKMSSERKYLFSKDGVEIVSEIGITHNYWSSFVSKGEIENYIYLIRKDNKVLLINKSVLSENELMMLGSFIQEIETEPIEPGNKMSFIMKILVAATMITAIVSLIYMGIKIGYPLSDGEIFRLWFIRTVPIILLLILQCLNVIWTCVLSGIIKMNKKKSLLKRILLWVVGIIVVLAMALGIFVNMLNDDSEHYNSNGTVIVKTPVWLDEPSYRLYKEKNILVLQFLRSADGIEDIDASITQQE
;
A
#
# COMPACT_ATOMS: atom_id res chain seq x y z
N MET A 1 -17.99 60.51 17.34
CA MET A 1 -19.12 59.84 16.61
C MET A 1 -18.68 58.89 15.54
N ALA A 2 -17.62 59.05 14.80
CA ALA A 2 -17.22 58.14 13.75
C ALA A 2 -16.57 56.79 14.23
N VAL A 3 -16.20 56.70 15.50
CA VAL A 3 -15.53 55.51 16.04
C VAL A 3 -16.53 54.47 16.58
N GLU A 4 -17.74 54.86 16.96
CA GLU A 4 -18.79 53.95 17.45
C GLU A 4 -19.54 53.26 16.30
N GLU A 5 -19.79 53.98 15.20
CA GLU A 5 -20.46 53.40 14.01
C GLU A 5 -19.64 52.29 13.30
N TYR A 6 -18.32 52.27 13.54
CA TYR A 6 -17.41 51.24 12.99
C TYR A 6 -17.41 49.95 13.81
N ARG A 7 -17.98 49.97 15.04
CA ARG A 7 -18.09 48.75 15.89
C ARG A 7 -19.29 47.87 15.56
N ASP A 8 -20.38 48.44 15.05
CA ASP A 8 -21.65 47.72 14.87
C ASP A 8 -21.66 46.72 13.71
N ASN A 9 -20.66 46.75 12.84
CA ASN A 9 -20.59 45.84 11.66
C ASN A 9 -19.40 44.87 11.67
N LYS A 10 -18.77 44.61 12.81
CA LYS A 10 -17.65 43.67 12.93
C LYS A 10 -17.89 42.70 14.05
N VAL A 11 -17.68 41.39 13.74
CA VAL A 11 -17.64 40.33 14.75
C VAL A 11 -16.20 40.20 15.26
N ILE A 12 -16.01 40.30 16.55
CA ILE A 12 -14.70 40.21 17.21
C ILE A 12 -14.56 38.80 17.82
N TYR A 13 -13.54 38.07 17.41
CA TYR A 13 -13.27 36.73 17.90
C TYR A 13 -11.83 36.64 18.43
N HIS A 14 -11.69 36.15 19.66
CA HIS A 14 -10.39 35.83 20.25
C HIS A 14 -10.09 34.37 20.01
N LEU A 15 -8.99 34.06 19.31
CA LEU A 15 -8.60 32.71 19.04
C LEU A 15 -8.12 32.04 20.34
N ASN A 16 -8.85 31.07 20.79
CA ASN A 16 -8.40 30.12 21.81
C ASN A 16 -8.30 28.71 21.19
N ILE A 17 -7.11 28.15 21.19
CA ILE A 17 -6.85 26.81 20.63
C ILE A 17 -6.78 25.84 21.79
N ASP A 18 -7.92 25.23 22.13
CA ASP A 18 -8.01 24.14 23.06
C ASP A 18 -7.65 22.79 22.39
N GLU A 19 -7.65 21.71 23.15
CA GLU A 19 -7.33 20.36 22.64
C GLU A 19 -8.34 19.87 21.58
N GLU A 20 -9.61 20.28 21.68
CA GLU A 20 -10.65 19.97 20.70
C GLU A 20 -10.37 20.68 19.38
N ALA A 21 -10.07 21.97 19.42
CA ALA A 21 -9.66 22.74 18.25
C ALA A 21 -8.41 22.15 17.57
N LYS A 22 -7.42 21.68 18.35
CA LYS A 22 -6.23 20.99 17.82
C LYS A 22 -6.60 19.71 17.08
N ASN A 23 -7.49 18.90 17.63
CA ASN A 23 -7.94 17.65 17.01
C ASN A 23 -8.68 17.93 15.70
N ILE A 24 -9.54 18.96 15.67
CA ILE A 24 -10.26 19.39 14.47
C ILE A 24 -9.28 19.93 13.41
N LEU A 25 -8.31 20.77 13.78
CA LEU A 25 -7.27 21.26 12.88
C LEU A 25 -6.45 20.12 12.30
N MET A 26 -6.07 19.13 13.12
CA MET A 26 -5.39 17.93 12.67
C MET A 26 -6.23 17.14 11.66
N TYR A 27 -7.52 16.98 11.95
CA TYR A 27 -8.45 16.29 11.06
C TYR A 27 -8.60 17.03 9.72
N LEU A 28 -8.88 18.34 9.73
CA LEU A 28 -9.03 19.15 8.52
C LEU A 28 -7.75 19.22 7.69
N SER A 29 -6.59 19.37 8.33
CA SER A 29 -5.29 19.31 7.65
C SER A 29 -5.01 17.96 7.06
N SER A 30 -5.51 16.89 7.69
CA SER A 30 -5.38 15.52 7.19
C SER A 30 -6.29 15.24 5.98
N LEU A 31 -7.48 15.84 5.89
CA LEU A 31 -8.45 15.58 4.82
C LEU A 31 -7.86 15.85 3.43
N LYS A 32 -7.14 16.95 3.27
CA LYS A 32 -6.53 17.32 1.98
C LYS A 32 -5.33 16.43 1.62
N THR A 33 -4.59 16.03 2.62
CA THR A 33 -3.45 15.10 2.51
C THR A 33 -3.91 13.64 2.40
N ILE A 34 -5.11 13.27 2.86
CA ILE A 34 -5.65 11.90 2.74
C ILE A 34 -5.71 11.44 1.29
N LYS A 35 -6.14 12.26 0.33
CA LYS A 35 -6.14 11.89 -1.11
C LYS A 35 -4.72 11.58 -1.60
N ILE A 36 -3.76 12.45 -1.30
CA ILE A 36 -2.35 12.29 -1.70
C ILE A 36 -1.75 11.07 -1.00
N ASN A 37 -2.03 10.88 0.28
CA ASN A 37 -1.51 9.76 1.06
C ASN A 37 -2.06 8.41 0.62
N ARG A 38 -3.33 8.32 0.28
CA ARG A 38 -3.88 7.09 -0.29
C ARG A 38 -3.17 6.70 -1.58
N VAL A 39 -2.87 7.67 -2.43
CA VAL A 39 -2.11 7.41 -3.65
C VAL A 39 -0.68 6.98 -3.32
N ILE A 40 0.02 7.71 -2.43
CA ILE A 40 1.39 7.36 -2.02
C ILE A 40 1.39 5.97 -1.35
N LYS A 41 0.52 5.74 -0.37
CA LYS A 41 0.42 4.45 0.31
C LYS A 41 0.09 3.32 -0.67
N GLY A 42 -0.91 3.53 -1.53
CA GLY A 42 -1.31 2.54 -2.52
C GLY A 42 -0.17 2.22 -3.51
N THR A 43 0.45 3.24 -4.10
CA THR A 43 1.56 3.05 -5.05
C THR A 43 2.77 2.40 -4.38
N THR A 44 3.11 2.78 -3.15
CA THR A 44 4.24 2.20 -2.42
C THR A 44 4.01 0.73 -2.08
N LEU A 45 2.81 0.37 -1.60
CA LEU A 45 2.47 -1.02 -1.29
C LEU A 45 2.44 -1.90 -2.55
N VAL A 46 1.91 -1.39 -3.66
CA VAL A 46 1.92 -2.13 -4.93
C VAL A 46 3.33 -2.25 -5.49
N SER A 47 4.18 -1.20 -5.38
CA SER A 47 5.59 -1.30 -5.73
C SER A 47 6.33 -2.33 -4.89
N ALA A 48 6.07 -2.39 -3.59
CA ALA A 48 6.60 -3.43 -2.70
C ALA A 48 6.21 -4.83 -3.20
N PHE A 49 4.95 -5.02 -3.58
CA PHE A 49 4.46 -6.29 -4.08
C PHE A 49 5.08 -6.67 -5.44
N TYR A 50 5.28 -5.71 -6.35
CA TYR A 50 5.97 -5.97 -7.62
C TYR A 50 7.42 -6.38 -7.40
N ILE A 51 8.14 -5.67 -6.52
CA ILE A 51 9.53 -6.00 -6.17
C ILE A 51 9.58 -7.40 -5.52
N PHE A 52 8.64 -7.73 -4.65
CA PHE A 52 8.54 -9.06 -4.05
C PHE A 52 8.32 -10.15 -5.10
N SER A 53 7.38 -9.94 -6.03
CA SER A 53 7.07 -10.91 -7.09
C SER A 53 8.29 -11.16 -7.99
N LEU A 54 9.02 -10.09 -8.35
CA LEU A 54 10.25 -10.19 -9.13
C LEU A 54 11.35 -10.90 -8.33
N ALA A 55 11.53 -10.55 -7.06
CA ALA A 55 12.52 -11.18 -6.19
C ALA A 55 12.24 -12.68 -6.02
N PHE A 56 10.97 -13.05 -5.85
CA PHE A 56 10.57 -14.46 -5.77
C PHE A 56 10.88 -15.20 -7.08
N THR A 57 10.60 -14.59 -8.22
CA THR A 57 10.97 -15.16 -9.53
C THR A 57 12.48 -15.38 -9.63
N LEU A 58 13.29 -14.35 -9.30
CA LEU A 58 14.75 -14.43 -9.32
C LEU A 58 15.29 -15.48 -8.34
N TYR A 59 14.65 -15.65 -7.19
CA TYR A 59 14.98 -16.70 -6.24
C TYR A 59 14.79 -18.11 -6.85
N LEU A 60 13.69 -18.31 -7.59
CA LEU A 60 13.44 -19.57 -8.27
C LEU A 60 14.48 -19.87 -9.36
N PHE A 61 15.06 -18.84 -9.98
CA PHE A 61 16.20 -18.94 -10.89
C PHE A 61 17.57 -19.09 -10.18
N HIS A 62 17.58 -19.28 -8.87
CA HIS A 62 18.82 -19.38 -8.07
C HIS A 62 19.73 -18.15 -8.17
N MET A 63 19.17 -16.98 -8.48
CA MET A 63 19.94 -15.74 -8.53
C MET A 63 20.24 -15.20 -7.13
N SER A 64 21.51 -15.12 -6.77
CA SER A 64 21.96 -14.70 -5.42
C SER A 64 21.48 -13.31 -5.02
N PHE A 65 21.29 -12.41 -5.97
CA PHE A 65 20.81 -11.04 -5.71
C PHE A 65 19.28 -10.93 -5.45
N ALA A 66 18.52 -12.03 -5.54
CA ALA A 66 17.10 -12.04 -5.19
C ALA A 66 16.83 -11.49 -3.77
N TRP A 67 17.75 -11.72 -2.83
CA TRP A 67 17.64 -11.23 -1.45
C TRP A 67 17.58 -9.71 -1.34
N ILE A 68 18.27 -8.99 -2.23
CA ILE A 68 18.19 -7.53 -2.30
C ILE A 68 16.76 -7.10 -2.61
N GLY A 69 16.09 -7.79 -3.52
CA GLY A 69 14.70 -7.54 -3.87
C GLY A 69 13.76 -7.75 -2.68
N PHE A 70 13.95 -8.81 -1.88
CA PHE A 70 13.14 -9.04 -0.68
C PHE A 70 13.32 -7.95 0.37
N VAL A 71 14.57 -7.54 0.63
CA VAL A 71 14.87 -6.45 1.58
C VAL A 71 14.23 -5.14 1.11
N LEU A 72 14.36 -4.80 -0.18
CA LEU A 72 13.72 -3.61 -0.75
C LEU A 72 12.20 -3.68 -0.67
N SER A 73 11.60 -4.84 -0.97
CA SER A 73 10.15 -5.03 -0.84
C SER A 73 9.66 -4.77 0.59
N ILE A 74 10.34 -5.33 1.59
CA ILE A 74 10.03 -5.09 3.01
C ILE A 74 10.17 -3.60 3.36
N GLY A 75 11.22 -2.94 2.90
CA GLY A 75 11.43 -1.50 3.09
C GLY A 75 10.30 -0.65 2.52
N PHE A 76 9.89 -0.92 1.27
CA PHE A 76 8.77 -0.23 0.63
C PHE A 76 7.44 -0.52 1.34
N ALA A 77 7.19 -1.75 1.77
CA ALA A 77 5.99 -2.11 2.52
C ALA A 77 5.94 -1.37 3.87
N ALA A 78 7.02 -1.38 4.63
CA ALA A 78 7.14 -0.69 5.91
C ALA A 78 6.95 0.83 5.74
N PHE A 79 7.55 1.44 4.72
CA PHE A 79 7.34 2.85 4.39
C PHE A 79 5.88 3.12 4.06
N GLY A 80 5.25 2.34 3.17
CA GLY A 80 3.84 2.51 2.80
C GLY A 80 2.88 2.41 3.99
N LEU A 81 3.13 1.49 4.93
CA LEU A 81 2.35 1.35 6.16
C LEU A 81 2.58 2.51 7.14
N SER A 82 3.77 3.09 7.14
CA SER A 82 4.17 4.15 8.07
C SER A 82 3.79 5.55 7.62
N VAL A 83 3.47 5.77 6.33
CA VAL A 83 3.17 7.09 5.74
C VAL A 83 2.14 7.87 6.56
N GLU A 84 1.02 7.24 6.95
CA GLU A 84 -0.03 7.91 7.73
C GLU A 84 0.45 8.32 9.13
N LYS A 85 1.28 7.48 9.77
CA LYS A 85 1.81 7.76 11.11
C LYS A 85 2.82 8.92 11.07
N PHE A 86 3.74 8.89 10.11
CA PHE A 86 4.72 9.98 9.91
C PHE A 86 4.02 11.30 9.67
N GLN A 87 2.97 11.28 8.87
CA GLN A 87 2.26 12.48 8.53
C GLN A 87 1.47 13.06 9.69
N LYS A 88 0.76 12.21 10.48
CA LYS A 88 0.11 12.68 11.72
C LYS A 88 1.12 13.33 12.67
N THR A 89 2.30 12.73 12.81
CA THR A 89 3.38 13.29 13.64
C THR A 89 3.87 14.63 13.09
N PHE A 90 4.01 14.74 11.75
CA PHE A 90 4.46 15.96 11.11
C PHE A 90 3.42 17.09 11.23
N ILE A 91 2.13 16.78 11.01
CA ILE A 91 1.02 17.73 11.19
C ILE A 91 0.95 18.20 12.65
N LYS A 92 1.04 17.27 13.61
CA LYS A 92 1.06 17.61 15.04
C LYS A 92 2.23 18.53 15.39
N ALA A 93 3.42 18.23 14.91
CA ALA A 93 4.59 19.09 15.12
C ALA A 93 4.42 20.48 14.48
N SER A 94 3.80 20.56 13.31
CA SER A 94 3.53 21.83 12.62
C SER A 94 2.51 22.68 13.40
N ILE A 95 1.43 22.06 13.89
CA ILE A 95 0.41 22.74 14.71
C ILE A 95 1.02 23.26 16.02
N ASN A 96 1.80 22.44 16.72
CA ASN A 96 2.47 22.85 17.95
C ASN A 96 3.46 24.00 17.72
N LYS A 97 4.16 24.02 16.57
CA LYS A 97 5.05 25.12 16.19
C LYS A 97 4.27 26.41 15.87
N GLU A 98 3.11 26.28 15.25
CA GLU A 98 2.22 27.44 15.03
C GLU A 98 1.62 27.93 16.34
N GLU A 99 1.21 27.03 17.24
CA GLU A 99 0.71 27.39 18.56
C GLU A 99 1.75 28.18 19.39
N GLN A 100 3.02 27.73 19.41
CA GLN A 100 4.12 28.46 20.06
C GLN A 100 4.31 29.85 19.46
N LYS A 101 4.05 30.04 18.16
CA LYS A 101 4.05 31.36 17.52
C LYS A 101 2.76 32.13 17.75
N MET A 102 1.67 31.46 18.12
CA MET A 102 0.35 32.03 18.36
C MET A 102 0.08 32.32 19.83
N SER A 103 1.06 32.11 20.74
CA SER A 103 0.93 32.44 22.17
C SER A 103 0.73 33.95 22.44
N SER A 104 0.91 34.81 21.44
CA SER A 104 0.44 36.20 21.47
C SER A 104 -1.05 36.25 21.11
N GLU A 105 -1.82 36.96 21.93
CA GLU A 105 -3.25 37.16 21.70
C GLU A 105 -3.54 37.62 20.27
N ARG A 106 -4.26 36.81 19.51
CA ARG A 106 -4.74 37.16 18.17
C ARG A 106 -6.21 37.46 18.23
N LYS A 107 -6.57 38.64 17.70
CA LYS A 107 -7.96 39.04 17.46
C LYS A 107 -8.29 38.82 15.99
N TYR A 108 -9.41 38.23 15.73
CA TYR A 108 -10.00 38.13 14.40
C TYR A 108 -11.18 39.09 14.34
N LEU A 109 -11.14 40.00 13.38
CA LEU A 109 -12.22 40.94 13.12
C LEU A 109 -12.87 40.55 11.80
N PHE A 110 -14.05 39.98 11.87
CA PHE A 110 -14.84 39.61 10.69
C PHE A 110 -15.68 40.80 10.26
N SER A 111 -15.59 41.13 8.98
CA SER A 111 -16.35 42.20 8.34
C SER A 111 -16.92 41.74 7.01
N LYS A 112 -17.73 42.59 6.37
CA LYS A 112 -18.27 42.27 5.03
C LYS A 112 -17.19 42.02 3.98
N ASP A 113 -16.01 42.64 4.13
CA ASP A 113 -14.93 42.56 3.12
C ASP A 113 -13.98 41.40 3.35
N GLY A 114 -13.92 40.85 4.59
CA GLY A 114 -13.01 39.76 4.92
C GLY A 114 -12.69 39.65 6.40
N VAL A 115 -11.55 39.03 6.70
CA VAL A 115 -11.03 38.81 8.05
C VAL A 115 -9.74 39.58 8.26
N GLU A 116 -9.72 40.46 9.22
CA GLU A 116 -8.52 41.11 9.73
C GLU A 116 -7.98 40.31 10.91
N ILE A 117 -6.71 39.92 10.85
CA ILE A 117 -6.01 39.25 11.93
C ILE A 117 -5.10 40.30 12.59
N VAL A 118 -5.44 40.69 13.80
CA VAL A 118 -4.65 41.60 14.60
C VAL A 118 -3.77 40.78 15.54
N SER A 119 -2.47 41.00 15.47
CA SER A 119 -1.46 40.36 16.33
C SER A 119 -0.45 41.42 16.79
N GLU A 120 0.39 41.10 17.76
CA GLU A 120 1.50 41.95 18.20
C GLU A 120 2.46 42.36 17.07
N ILE A 121 2.56 41.51 16.02
CA ILE A 121 3.47 41.73 14.88
C ILE A 121 2.85 42.69 13.83
N GLY A 122 1.52 42.86 13.84
CA GLY A 122 0.81 43.70 12.90
C GLY A 122 -0.58 43.19 12.52
N ILE A 123 -1.19 43.86 11.54
CA ILE A 123 -2.52 43.54 11.02
C ILE A 123 -2.39 42.89 9.65
N THR A 124 -3.04 41.74 9.48
CA THR A 124 -3.12 41.05 8.18
C THR A 124 -4.58 41.00 7.74
N HIS A 125 -4.87 41.50 6.54
CA HIS A 125 -6.20 41.43 5.95
C HIS A 125 -6.32 40.26 4.98
N ASN A 126 -7.38 39.43 5.11
CA ASN A 126 -7.70 38.32 4.21
C ASN A 126 -9.12 38.52 3.66
N TYR A 127 -9.23 38.78 2.36
CA TYR A 127 -10.51 38.90 1.69
C TYR A 127 -11.26 37.55 1.61
N TRP A 128 -12.60 37.59 1.63
CA TRP A 128 -13.41 36.35 1.51
C TRP A 128 -13.08 35.56 0.25
N SER A 129 -12.70 36.21 -0.84
CA SER A 129 -12.25 35.57 -2.07
C SER A 129 -10.98 34.70 -1.92
N SER A 130 -10.25 34.86 -0.82
CA SER A 130 -9.08 34.01 -0.51
C SER A 130 -9.47 32.65 0.09
N PHE A 131 -10.71 32.50 0.55
CA PHE A 131 -11.23 31.24 1.09
C PHE A 131 -11.91 30.42 -0.01
N VAL A 132 -11.69 29.12 0.00
CA VAL A 132 -12.18 28.21 -1.05
C VAL A 132 -13.30 27.30 -0.55
N SER A 133 -13.40 27.08 0.75
CA SER A 133 -14.48 26.29 1.31
C SER A 133 -14.75 26.64 2.77
N LYS A 134 -15.98 26.36 3.20
CA LYS A 134 -16.43 26.43 4.59
C LYS A 134 -17.17 25.18 4.99
N GLY A 135 -17.31 24.95 6.27
CA GLY A 135 -18.16 23.92 6.83
C GLY A 135 -18.21 23.98 8.34
N GLU A 136 -18.91 23.02 8.92
CA GLU A 136 -19.09 22.91 10.36
C GLU A 136 -18.68 21.52 10.85
N ILE A 137 -18.03 21.50 12.01
CA ILE A 137 -17.69 20.26 12.75
C ILE A 137 -17.97 20.55 14.22
N GLU A 138 -18.90 19.78 14.81
CA GLU A 138 -19.29 19.95 16.22
C GLU A 138 -19.65 21.42 16.53
N ASN A 139 -18.94 22.03 17.45
CA ASN A 139 -19.14 23.43 17.84
C ASN A 139 -18.29 24.45 17.04
N TYR A 140 -17.63 24.01 15.97
CA TYR A 140 -16.73 24.86 15.23
C TYR A 140 -17.20 25.10 13.80
N ILE A 141 -17.03 26.34 13.32
CA ILE A 141 -17.07 26.70 11.91
C ILE A 141 -15.62 26.71 11.42
N TYR A 142 -15.34 26.07 10.29
CA TYR A 142 -14.04 26.13 9.66
C TYR A 142 -14.11 26.80 8.31
N LEU A 143 -13.06 27.57 7.99
CA LEU A 143 -12.86 28.22 6.71
C LEU A 143 -11.49 27.77 6.17
N ILE A 144 -11.46 27.26 4.92
CA ILE A 144 -10.22 26.82 4.28
C ILE A 144 -9.80 27.87 3.24
N ARG A 145 -8.58 28.37 3.38
CA ARG A 145 -7.99 29.35 2.48
C ARG A 145 -7.28 28.69 1.29
N LYS A 146 -7.09 29.42 0.19
CA LYS A 146 -6.40 28.93 -1.03
C LYS A 146 -5.01 28.36 -0.78
N ASP A 147 -4.28 28.89 0.21
CA ASP A 147 -2.96 28.40 0.64
C ASP A 147 -3.03 27.22 1.62
N ASN A 148 -4.22 26.65 1.82
CA ASN A 148 -4.50 25.49 2.68
C ASN A 148 -4.46 25.79 4.18
N LYS A 149 -4.38 27.04 4.60
CA LYS A 149 -4.55 27.40 6.00
C LYS A 149 -6.01 27.28 6.38
N VAL A 150 -6.24 26.75 7.57
CA VAL A 150 -7.57 26.60 8.15
C VAL A 150 -7.76 27.65 9.22
N LEU A 151 -8.86 28.39 9.14
CA LEU A 151 -9.34 29.23 10.20
C LEU A 151 -10.46 28.49 10.91
N LEU A 152 -10.35 28.35 12.22
CA LEU A 152 -11.32 27.66 13.06
C LEU A 152 -11.98 28.66 13.99
N ILE A 153 -13.32 28.65 14.09
CA ILE A 153 -14.12 29.58 14.87
C ILE A 153 -15.04 28.77 15.77
N ASN A 154 -14.88 28.89 17.08
CA ASN A 154 -15.73 28.23 18.07
C ASN A 154 -17.08 28.98 18.16
N LYS A 155 -18.19 28.31 17.85
CA LYS A 155 -19.53 28.84 17.89
C LYS A 155 -19.99 29.19 19.32
N SER A 156 -19.50 28.48 20.32
CA SER A 156 -19.93 28.67 21.71
C SER A 156 -19.43 29.97 22.32
N VAL A 157 -18.45 30.65 21.69
CA VAL A 157 -17.89 31.92 22.16
C VAL A 157 -18.62 33.12 21.55
N LEU A 158 -19.38 32.89 20.49
CA LEU A 158 -20.11 33.94 19.78
C LEU A 158 -21.59 33.96 20.21
N SER A 159 -22.15 35.17 20.29
CA SER A 159 -23.59 35.35 20.46
C SER A 159 -24.36 34.94 19.20
N GLU A 160 -25.67 34.67 19.33
CA GLU A 160 -26.53 34.36 18.19
C GLU A 160 -26.51 35.44 17.10
N ASN A 161 -26.48 36.72 17.50
CA ASN A 161 -26.39 37.85 16.56
C ASN A 161 -25.06 37.82 15.80
N GLU A 162 -23.94 37.57 16.48
CA GLU A 162 -22.62 37.48 15.86
C GLU A 162 -22.52 36.29 14.92
N LEU A 163 -23.14 35.15 15.29
CA LEU A 163 -23.22 33.96 14.41
C LEU A 163 -24.03 34.24 13.15
N MET A 164 -25.18 34.95 13.27
CA MET A 164 -25.97 35.34 12.10
C MET A 164 -25.20 36.34 11.21
N MET A 165 -24.51 37.31 11.79
CA MET A 165 -23.66 38.23 11.03
C MET A 165 -22.52 37.53 10.34
N LEU A 166 -21.79 36.64 11.04
CA LEU A 166 -20.72 35.85 10.45
C LEU A 166 -21.26 34.96 9.31
N GLY A 167 -22.41 34.31 9.51
CA GLY A 167 -23.07 33.50 8.49
C GLY A 167 -23.36 34.29 7.22
N SER A 168 -23.81 35.56 7.35
CA SER A 168 -24.04 36.45 6.20
C SER A 168 -22.74 36.82 5.46
N PHE A 169 -21.64 37.05 6.17
CA PHE A 169 -20.35 37.40 5.57
C PHE A 169 -19.72 36.22 4.78
N ILE A 170 -19.90 35.01 5.27
CA ILE A 170 -19.32 33.80 4.63
C ILE A 170 -20.27 33.13 3.66
N GLN A 171 -21.44 33.71 3.37
CA GLN A 171 -22.48 33.07 2.55
C GLN A 171 -22.00 32.70 1.15
N GLU A 172 -21.15 33.51 0.54
CA GLU A 172 -20.62 33.27 -0.83
C GLU A 172 -19.54 32.19 -0.90
N ILE A 173 -18.99 31.75 0.25
CA ILE A 173 -17.98 30.69 0.28
C ILE A 173 -18.68 29.36 0.07
N GLU A 174 -18.20 28.56 -0.92
CA GLU A 174 -18.74 27.24 -1.20
C GLU A 174 -18.66 26.34 0.04
N THR A 175 -19.75 25.60 0.30
CA THR A 175 -19.77 24.57 1.33
C THR A 175 -19.20 23.29 0.74
N GLU A 176 -17.98 22.92 1.11
CA GLU A 176 -17.42 21.64 0.72
C GLU A 176 -17.91 20.58 1.73
N PRO A 177 -18.73 19.60 1.28
CA PRO A 177 -19.12 18.53 2.18
C PRO A 177 -17.87 17.77 2.58
N ILE A 178 -17.67 17.61 3.89
CA ILE A 178 -16.64 16.70 4.40
C ILE A 178 -17.10 15.29 3.99
N GLU A 179 -16.60 14.81 2.86
CA GLU A 179 -16.79 13.40 2.55
C GLU A 179 -16.12 12.58 3.66
N PRO A 180 -16.88 11.85 4.48
CA PRO A 180 -16.31 10.92 5.44
C PRO A 180 -15.41 10.01 4.62
N GLY A 181 -14.14 9.93 5.03
CA GLY A 181 -13.09 9.29 4.27
C GLY A 181 -13.56 7.96 3.71
N ASN A 182 -13.65 7.87 2.39
CA ASN A 182 -14.28 6.79 1.63
C ASN A 182 -13.77 5.45 2.17
N LYS A 183 -14.63 4.72 2.90
CA LYS A 183 -14.28 3.42 3.48
C LYS A 183 -13.76 2.55 2.34
N MET A 184 -12.62 1.93 2.54
CA MET A 184 -12.01 1.04 1.55
C MET A 184 -13.05 0.03 1.09
N SER A 185 -13.33 -0.04 -0.21
CA SER A 185 -14.29 -0.98 -0.80
C SER A 185 -14.03 -2.39 -0.29
N PHE A 186 -15.07 -3.17 -0.07
CA PHE A 186 -14.97 -4.59 0.32
C PHE A 186 -14.04 -5.37 -0.61
N ILE A 187 -14.16 -5.14 -1.93
CA ILE A 187 -13.30 -5.74 -2.96
C ILE A 187 -11.82 -5.40 -2.72
N MET A 188 -11.53 -4.14 -2.36
CA MET A 188 -10.15 -3.72 -2.08
C MET A 188 -9.58 -4.42 -0.84
N LYS A 189 -10.39 -4.65 0.20
CA LYS A 189 -9.97 -5.40 1.39
C LYS A 189 -9.64 -6.85 1.04
N ILE A 190 -10.47 -7.50 0.21
CA ILE A 190 -10.21 -8.87 -0.28
C ILE A 190 -8.90 -8.90 -1.07
N LEU A 191 -8.68 -7.96 -1.97
CA LEU A 191 -7.47 -7.89 -2.79
C LEU A 191 -6.21 -7.73 -1.94
N VAL A 192 -6.24 -6.86 -0.93
CA VAL A 192 -5.13 -6.70 0.02
C VAL A 192 -4.90 -8.00 0.80
N ALA A 193 -5.96 -8.62 1.31
CA ALA A 193 -5.84 -9.88 2.04
C ALA A 193 -5.26 -11.00 1.16
N ALA A 194 -5.74 -11.17 -0.07
CA ALA A 194 -5.21 -12.14 -1.01
C ALA A 194 -3.72 -11.91 -1.30
N THR A 195 -3.32 -10.65 -1.49
CA THR A 195 -1.91 -10.27 -1.70
C THR A 195 -1.05 -10.64 -0.49
N MET A 196 -1.50 -10.34 0.72
CA MET A 196 -0.78 -10.67 1.96
C MET A 196 -0.66 -12.19 2.15
N ILE A 197 -1.75 -12.93 1.96
CA ILE A 197 -1.75 -14.40 2.08
C ILE A 197 -0.77 -15.01 1.08
N THR A 198 -0.80 -14.57 -0.19
CA THR A 198 0.11 -15.10 -1.22
C THR A 198 1.57 -14.81 -0.87
N ALA A 199 1.88 -13.60 -0.39
CA ALA A 199 3.24 -13.27 0.04
C ALA A 199 3.71 -14.15 1.22
N ILE A 200 2.85 -14.36 2.22
CA ILE A 200 3.14 -15.22 3.38
C ILE A 200 3.38 -16.67 2.92
N VAL A 201 2.52 -17.23 2.08
CA VAL A 201 2.68 -18.59 1.56
C VAL A 201 3.97 -18.73 0.76
N SER A 202 4.33 -17.72 -0.06
CA SER A 202 5.60 -17.70 -0.79
C SER A 202 6.81 -17.70 0.15
N LEU A 203 6.75 -16.92 1.24
CA LEU A 203 7.81 -16.91 2.26
C LEU A 203 7.90 -18.23 3.03
N ILE A 204 6.77 -18.85 3.36
CA ILE A 204 6.75 -20.19 3.99
C ILE A 204 7.40 -21.23 3.06
N TYR A 205 7.02 -21.22 1.78
CA TYR A 205 7.64 -22.11 0.78
C TYR A 205 9.16 -21.93 0.75
N MET A 206 9.65 -20.69 0.69
CA MET A 206 11.08 -20.38 0.71
C MET A 206 11.73 -20.84 2.02
N GLY A 207 11.08 -20.59 3.16
CA GLY A 207 11.57 -21.00 4.47
C GLY A 207 11.74 -22.51 4.59
N ILE A 208 10.76 -23.28 4.08
CA ILE A 208 10.87 -24.75 4.04
C ILE A 208 12.02 -25.18 3.11
N LYS A 209 12.10 -24.62 1.89
CA LYS A 209 13.13 -24.99 0.92
C LYS A 209 14.55 -24.70 1.42
N ILE A 210 14.75 -23.63 2.19
CA ILE A 210 16.07 -23.23 2.70
C ILE A 210 16.37 -23.91 4.05
N GLY A 211 15.38 -23.96 4.94
CA GLY A 211 15.57 -24.38 6.33
C GLY A 211 15.43 -25.86 6.59
N TYR A 212 14.88 -26.64 5.64
CA TYR A 212 14.74 -28.08 5.81
C TYR A 212 16.07 -28.78 5.50
N PRO A 213 16.72 -29.40 6.50
CA PRO A 213 17.98 -30.09 6.29
C PRO A 213 17.73 -31.41 5.54
N LEU A 214 18.10 -31.44 4.25
CA LEU A 214 18.13 -32.69 3.49
C LEU A 214 19.40 -33.43 3.85
N SER A 215 19.25 -34.73 4.21
CA SER A 215 20.38 -35.65 4.39
C SER A 215 20.91 -36.12 3.04
N ASP A 216 22.10 -36.72 3.03
CA ASP A 216 22.67 -37.27 1.79
C ASP A 216 21.69 -38.26 1.13
N GLY A 217 21.45 -38.08 -0.15
CA GLY A 217 20.50 -38.85 -0.91
C GLY A 217 19.02 -38.48 -0.73
N GLU A 218 18.70 -37.42 -0.01
CA GLU A 218 17.33 -36.93 0.08
C GLU A 218 17.06 -35.84 -0.94
N ILE A 219 15.85 -35.82 -1.50
CA ILE A 219 15.38 -34.78 -2.39
C ILE A 219 13.97 -34.33 -2.00
N PHE A 220 13.62 -33.10 -2.27
CA PHE A 220 12.22 -32.69 -2.22
C PHE A 220 11.42 -33.33 -3.35
N ARG A 221 10.17 -33.62 -3.07
CA ARG A 221 9.23 -34.15 -4.09
C ARG A 221 9.04 -33.14 -5.22
N LEU A 222 8.88 -33.64 -6.44
CA LEU A 222 8.75 -32.79 -7.64
C LEU A 222 7.54 -31.88 -7.56
N TRP A 223 6.41 -32.32 -7.00
CA TRP A 223 5.25 -31.45 -6.84
C TRP A 223 5.57 -30.24 -5.96
N PHE A 224 6.40 -30.40 -4.92
CA PHE A 224 6.76 -29.30 -4.03
C PHE A 224 7.73 -28.33 -4.72
N ILE A 225 8.73 -28.82 -5.45
CA ILE A 225 9.74 -27.95 -6.08
C ILE A 225 9.31 -27.37 -7.43
N ARG A 226 8.28 -27.91 -8.08
CA ARG A 226 7.80 -27.51 -9.42
C ARG A 226 6.38 -26.96 -9.38
N THR A 227 5.41 -27.75 -8.92
CA THR A 227 4.00 -27.38 -8.99
C THR A 227 3.66 -26.20 -8.06
N VAL A 228 4.18 -26.24 -6.82
CA VAL A 228 3.93 -25.16 -5.86
C VAL A 228 4.45 -23.80 -6.36
N PRO A 229 5.71 -23.66 -6.81
CA PRO A 229 6.18 -22.36 -7.32
C PRO A 229 5.46 -21.90 -8.58
N ILE A 230 5.06 -22.81 -9.49
CA ILE A 230 4.27 -22.47 -10.68
C ILE A 230 2.92 -21.87 -10.26
N ILE A 231 2.20 -22.50 -9.33
CA ILE A 231 0.92 -22.01 -8.81
C ILE A 231 1.11 -20.65 -8.14
N LEU A 232 2.13 -20.50 -7.30
CA LEU A 232 2.43 -19.23 -6.64
C LEU A 232 2.73 -18.11 -7.64
N LEU A 233 3.54 -18.39 -8.68
CA LEU A 233 3.84 -17.44 -9.74
C LEU A 233 2.59 -17.05 -10.51
N LEU A 234 1.70 -17.99 -10.85
CA LEU A 234 0.43 -17.70 -11.53
C LEU A 234 -0.45 -16.77 -10.67
N ILE A 235 -0.59 -17.05 -9.37
CA ILE A 235 -1.38 -16.23 -8.46
C ILE A 235 -0.75 -14.83 -8.34
N LEU A 236 0.57 -14.73 -8.17
CA LEU A 236 1.29 -13.45 -8.10
C LEU A 236 1.09 -12.64 -9.40
N GLN A 237 1.13 -13.30 -10.56
CA GLN A 237 0.91 -12.67 -11.86
C GLN A 237 -0.51 -12.10 -11.98
N CYS A 238 -1.54 -12.89 -11.63
CA CYS A 238 -2.92 -12.42 -11.62
C CYS A 238 -3.11 -11.21 -10.70
N LEU A 239 -2.54 -11.25 -9.48
CA LEU A 239 -2.61 -10.15 -8.53
C LEU A 239 -1.89 -8.89 -9.05
N ASN A 240 -0.73 -9.03 -9.69
CA ASN A 240 -0.01 -7.90 -10.30
C ASN A 240 -0.84 -7.23 -11.40
N VAL A 241 -1.50 -8.00 -12.27
CA VAL A 241 -2.39 -7.46 -13.30
C VAL A 241 -3.57 -6.71 -12.67
N ILE A 242 -4.23 -7.30 -11.67
CA ILE A 242 -5.36 -6.67 -10.97
C ILE A 242 -4.92 -5.36 -10.32
N TRP A 243 -3.78 -5.33 -9.61
CA TRP A 243 -3.24 -4.13 -9.00
C TRP A 243 -2.88 -3.05 -10.02
N THR A 244 -2.32 -3.42 -11.18
CA THR A 244 -2.05 -2.49 -12.28
C THR A 244 -3.34 -1.83 -12.78
N CYS A 245 -4.41 -2.61 -12.96
CA CYS A 245 -5.73 -2.10 -13.35
C CYS A 245 -6.30 -1.13 -12.31
N VAL A 246 -6.27 -1.50 -11.02
CA VAL A 246 -6.77 -0.68 -9.91
C VAL A 246 -6.02 0.64 -9.82
N LEU A 247 -4.69 0.61 -9.82
CA LEU A 247 -3.87 1.83 -9.77
C LEU A 247 -4.06 2.72 -11.00
N SER A 248 -4.17 2.12 -12.18
CA SER A 248 -4.46 2.85 -13.41
C SER A 248 -5.78 3.60 -13.33
N GLY A 249 -6.81 2.99 -12.73
CA GLY A 249 -8.10 3.62 -12.44
C GLY A 249 -7.97 4.80 -11.46
N ILE A 250 -7.25 4.62 -10.36
CA ILE A 250 -7.02 5.68 -9.37
C ILE A 250 -6.27 6.88 -9.99
N ILE A 251 -5.25 6.62 -10.82
CA ILE A 251 -4.45 7.66 -11.48
C ILE A 251 -5.28 8.45 -12.50
N LYS A 252 -6.26 7.82 -13.18
CA LYS A 252 -7.15 8.49 -14.15
C LYS A 252 -7.96 9.63 -13.54
N MET A 253 -8.28 9.55 -12.25
CA MET A 253 -9.05 10.58 -11.56
C MET A 253 -8.28 11.91 -11.35
N ASN A 254 -6.96 11.93 -11.53
CA ASN A 254 -6.12 13.11 -11.39
C ASN A 254 -5.74 13.70 -12.77
N LYS A 255 -6.40 14.80 -13.15
CA LYS A 255 -6.33 15.42 -14.50
C LYS A 255 -4.90 15.84 -14.94
N LYS A 256 -4.60 15.69 -16.22
CA LYS A 256 -3.52 16.22 -17.09
C LYS A 256 -2.06 15.71 -16.94
N LYS A 257 -1.54 15.37 -15.78
CA LYS A 257 -0.16 14.78 -15.67
C LYS A 257 -0.17 13.24 -15.56
N SER A 258 -1.33 12.63 -15.82
CA SER A 258 -1.55 11.21 -15.51
C SER A 258 -1.12 10.24 -16.61
N LEU A 259 -1.03 10.67 -17.88
CA LEU A 259 -0.80 9.76 -18.99
C LEU A 259 0.55 9.06 -18.88
N LEU A 260 1.64 9.83 -18.70
CA LEU A 260 3.00 9.29 -18.58
C LEU A 260 3.12 8.32 -17.39
N LYS A 261 2.53 8.67 -16.24
CA LYS A 261 2.53 7.80 -15.06
C LYS A 261 1.78 6.49 -15.29
N ARG A 262 0.68 6.53 -16.05
CA ARG A 262 -0.08 5.33 -16.43
C ARG A 262 0.71 4.45 -17.39
N ILE A 263 1.33 5.05 -18.42
CA ILE A 263 2.18 4.32 -19.36
C ILE A 263 3.32 3.64 -18.59
N LEU A 264 4.02 4.38 -17.70
CA LEU A 264 5.10 3.82 -16.89
C LEU A 264 4.61 2.66 -16.02
N LEU A 265 3.45 2.79 -15.37
CA LEU A 265 2.86 1.73 -14.57
C LEU A 265 2.58 0.47 -15.40
N TRP A 266 2.00 0.62 -16.60
CA TRP A 266 1.75 -0.50 -17.48
C TRP A 266 3.03 -1.15 -17.99
N VAL A 267 4.04 -0.35 -18.33
CA VAL A 267 5.37 -0.86 -18.75
C VAL A 267 6.00 -1.70 -17.64
N VAL A 268 6.03 -1.20 -16.41
CA VAL A 268 6.55 -1.96 -15.26
C VAL A 268 5.73 -3.22 -15.01
N GLY A 269 4.38 -3.13 -15.05
CA GLY A 269 3.51 -4.29 -14.91
C GLY A 269 3.77 -5.37 -15.96
N ILE A 270 3.92 -4.99 -17.23
CA ILE A 270 4.23 -5.91 -18.33
C ILE A 270 5.59 -6.58 -18.13
N ILE A 271 6.64 -5.82 -17.74
CA ILE A 271 7.96 -6.38 -17.47
C ILE A 271 7.90 -7.44 -16.38
N VAL A 272 7.19 -7.17 -15.27
CA VAL A 272 7.03 -8.14 -14.18
C VAL A 272 6.28 -9.38 -14.67
N VAL A 273 5.19 -9.22 -15.42
CA VAL A 273 4.42 -10.33 -15.99
C VAL A 273 5.28 -11.20 -16.92
N LEU A 274 6.07 -10.57 -17.80
CA LEU A 274 6.97 -11.30 -18.70
C LEU A 274 8.07 -12.05 -17.95
N ALA A 275 8.67 -11.44 -16.93
CA ALA A 275 9.68 -12.10 -16.09
C ALA A 275 9.10 -13.33 -15.38
N MET A 276 7.87 -13.22 -14.86
CA MET A 276 7.19 -14.33 -14.20
C MET A 276 6.78 -15.43 -15.20
N ALA A 277 6.31 -15.06 -16.40
CA ALA A 277 5.98 -16.00 -17.46
C ALA A 277 7.22 -16.79 -17.90
N LEU A 278 8.38 -16.12 -18.02
CA LEU A 278 9.64 -16.80 -18.28
C LEU A 278 10.01 -17.77 -17.16
N GLY A 279 9.80 -17.39 -15.90
CA GLY A 279 10.01 -18.28 -14.76
C GLY A 279 9.14 -19.55 -14.81
N ILE A 280 7.86 -19.41 -15.16
CA ILE A 280 6.96 -20.55 -15.37
C ILE A 280 7.46 -21.43 -16.52
N PHE A 281 7.80 -20.82 -17.66
CA PHE A 281 8.28 -21.52 -18.84
C PHE A 281 9.55 -22.33 -18.56
N VAL A 282 10.54 -21.74 -17.88
CA VAL A 282 11.77 -22.47 -17.51
C VAL A 282 11.47 -23.63 -16.57
N ASN A 283 10.55 -23.47 -15.62
CA ASN A 283 10.14 -24.59 -14.76
C ASN A 283 9.41 -25.70 -15.52
N MET A 284 8.69 -25.37 -16.60
CA MET A 284 8.01 -26.36 -17.45
C MET A 284 8.97 -27.13 -18.38
N LEU A 285 10.10 -26.52 -18.73
CA LEU A 285 11.11 -27.18 -19.60
C LEU A 285 11.83 -28.33 -18.89
N ASN A 286 11.86 -28.35 -17.57
CA ASN A 286 12.39 -29.51 -16.84
C ASN A 286 11.41 -30.66 -16.95
N ASP A 287 11.76 -31.72 -17.62
CA ASP A 287 10.90 -32.89 -17.93
C ASP A 287 11.06 -34.04 -16.90
N ASP A 288 11.48 -33.72 -15.67
CA ASP A 288 11.50 -34.68 -14.57
C ASP A 288 10.08 -35.16 -14.26
N SER A 289 9.89 -36.42 -14.03
CA SER A 289 8.59 -36.99 -13.64
C SER A 289 8.73 -37.96 -12.46
N GLU A 290 7.73 -37.98 -11.59
CA GLU A 290 7.58 -38.95 -10.51
C GLU A 290 6.55 -40.02 -10.93
N HIS A 291 6.92 -41.27 -10.87
CA HIS A 291 6.02 -42.40 -11.05
C HIS A 291 5.97 -43.24 -9.77
N TYR A 292 4.76 -43.55 -9.35
CA TYR A 292 4.54 -44.35 -8.16
C TYR A 292 4.42 -45.83 -8.54
N ASN A 293 5.15 -46.66 -7.80
CA ASN A 293 5.01 -48.09 -7.91
C ASN A 293 4.05 -48.63 -6.82
N SER A 294 3.42 -49.75 -7.08
CA SER A 294 2.52 -50.45 -6.14
C SER A 294 3.16 -50.73 -4.78
N ASN A 295 4.48 -50.87 -4.73
CA ASN A 295 5.27 -51.18 -3.53
C ASN A 295 5.67 -49.96 -2.68
N GLY A 296 5.12 -48.78 -2.97
CA GLY A 296 5.46 -47.54 -2.24
C GLY A 296 6.83 -46.94 -2.58
N THR A 297 7.47 -47.43 -3.64
CA THR A 297 8.66 -46.81 -4.22
C THR A 297 8.26 -45.73 -5.23
N VAL A 298 9.05 -44.66 -5.29
CA VAL A 298 8.87 -43.55 -6.24
C VAL A 298 10.01 -43.57 -7.22
N ILE A 299 9.71 -43.65 -8.50
CA ILE A 299 10.67 -43.59 -9.59
C ILE A 299 10.73 -42.13 -10.05
N VAL A 300 11.90 -41.53 -9.97
CA VAL A 300 12.16 -40.19 -10.51
C VAL A 300 12.97 -40.34 -11.79
N LYS A 301 12.34 -39.97 -12.92
CA LYS A 301 12.97 -39.87 -14.22
C LYS A 301 13.55 -38.49 -14.37
N THR A 302 14.84 -38.36 -14.62
CA THR A 302 15.52 -37.10 -14.93
C THR A 302 16.01 -37.15 -16.37
N PRO A 303 15.48 -36.30 -17.27
CA PRO A 303 15.96 -36.23 -18.63
C PRO A 303 17.40 -35.68 -18.64
N VAL A 304 18.26 -36.34 -19.43
CA VAL A 304 19.61 -35.88 -19.70
C VAL A 304 19.62 -35.33 -21.12
N TRP A 305 20.09 -34.08 -21.30
CA TRP A 305 20.21 -33.50 -22.63
C TRP A 305 21.23 -34.33 -23.45
N LEU A 306 20.78 -34.86 -24.56
CA LEU A 306 21.56 -35.68 -25.51
C LEU A 306 21.88 -37.13 -25.08
N ASP A 307 21.43 -37.58 -23.88
CA ASP A 307 21.62 -38.95 -23.42
C ASP A 307 20.30 -39.62 -23.00
N GLU A 308 20.34 -40.91 -22.73
CA GLU A 308 19.18 -41.62 -22.18
C GLU A 308 18.80 -41.07 -20.80
N PRO A 309 17.49 -40.95 -20.50
CA PRO A 309 17.03 -40.43 -19.21
C PRO A 309 17.54 -41.33 -18.06
N SER A 310 18.05 -40.71 -17.01
CA SER A 310 18.44 -41.43 -15.80
C SER A 310 17.23 -41.69 -14.92
N TYR A 311 17.14 -42.91 -14.39
CA TYR A 311 16.11 -43.33 -13.47
C TYR A 311 16.71 -43.53 -12.08
N ARG A 312 16.03 -42.98 -11.05
CA ARG A 312 16.44 -43.16 -9.67
C ARG A 312 15.25 -43.60 -8.85
N LEU A 313 15.47 -44.62 -8.01
CA LEU A 313 14.45 -45.10 -7.10
C LEU A 313 14.60 -44.45 -5.73
N TYR A 314 13.45 -44.03 -5.21
CA TYR A 314 13.34 -43.42 -3.91
C TYR A 314 12.24 -44.07 -3.09
N LYS A 315 12.34 -43.95 -1.78
CA LYS A 315 11.27 -44.25 -0.82
C LYS A 315 10.70 -42.96 -0.25
N GLU A 316 9.40 -42.91 -0.02
CA GLU A 316 8.80 -41.81 0.69
C GLU A 316 9.31 -41.77 2.13
N LYS A 317 9.94 -40.66 2.50
CA LYS A 317 10.30 -40.34 3.89
C LYS A 317 9.16 -39.61 4.58
N ASN A 318 8.58 -38.65 3.89
CA ASN A 318 7.40 -37.90 4.31
C ASN A 318 6.71 -37.26 3.09
N ILE A 319 5.66 -36.45 3.33
CA ILE A 319 4.88 -35.78 2.27
C ILE A 319 5.72 -34.88 1.37
N LEU A 320 6.86 -34.38 1.83
CA LEU A 320 7.69 -33.39 1.11
C LEU A 320 9.00 -33.99 0.58
N VAL A 321 9.48 -35.10 1.13
CA VAL A 321 10.85 -35.59 0.95
C VAL A 321 10.86 -37.05 0.56
N LEU A 322 11.70 -37.33 -0.45
CA LEU A 322 12.05 -38.69 -0.92
C LEU A 322 13.47 -39.02 -0.48
N GLN A 323 13.69 -40.28 -0.08
CA GLN A 323 14.99 -40.80 0.26
C GLN A 323 15.49 -41.74 -0.86
N PHE A 324 16.69 -41.48 -1.35
CA PHE A 324 17.32 -42.26 -2.40
C PHE A 324 17.54 -43.71 -1.95
N LEU A 325 17.23 -44.67 -2.82
CA LEU A 325 17.49 -46.09 -2.61
C LEU A 325 18.61 -46.59 -3.52
N ARG A 326 18.46 -46.40 -4.82
CA ARG A 326 19.45 -46.83 -5.84
C ARG A 326 19.22 -46.13 -7.18
N SER A 327 20.23 -46.17 -8.07
CA SER A 327 20.09 -45.83 -9.49
C SER A 327 19.62 -47.07 -10.26
N ALA A 328 18.91 -46.87 -11.35
CA ALA A 328 18.53 -47.91 -12.30
C ALA A 328 19.07 -47.50 -13.68
N ASP A 329 19.73 -48.43 -14.35
CA ASP A 329 20.42 -48.17 -15.64
C ASP A 329 19.45 -48.23 -16.84
N GLY A 330 18.16 -48.53 -16.64
CA GLY A 330 17.14 -48.54 -17.67
C GLY A 330 15.75 -48.98 -17.17
N ILE A 331 14.75 -48.94 -18.04
CA ILE A 331 13.36 -49.32 -17.71
C ILE A 331 13.28 -50.81 -17.37
N GLU A 332 14.08 -51.67 -18.04
CA GLU A 332 14.14 -53.12 -17.81
C GLU A 332 14.59 -53.49 -16.39
N ASP A 333 15.54 -52.75 -15.83
CA ASP A 333 15.97 -52.89 -14.43
C ASP A 333 14.89 -52.46 -13.41
N ILE A 334 14.03 -51.55 -13.81
CA ILE A 334 12.89 -51.12 -13.00
C ILE A 334 11.84 -52.22 -12.93
N ASP A 335 11.47 -52.81 -14.07
CA ASP A 335 10.49 -53.91 -14.14
C ASP A 335 11.02 -55.17 -13.45
N ALA A 336 12.31 -55.53 -13.64
CA ALA A 336 12.94 -56.62 -12.93
C ALA A 336 12.99 -56.44 -11.41
N SER A 337 13.16 -55.17 -10.95
CA SER A 337 13.17 -54.85 -9.51
C SER A 337 11.79 -54.93 -8.87
N ILE A 338 10.73 -54.79 -9.66
CA ILE A 338 9.34 -54.92 -9.23
C ILE A 338 9.02 -56.42 -9.05
N THR A 339 9.48 -57.24 -9.97
CA THR A 339 9.20 -58.69 -9.99
C THR A 339 10.00 -59.48 -8.94
N GLN A 340 11.15 -58.98 -8.47
CA GLN A 340 11.97 -59.63 -7.44
C GLN A 340 11.53 -59.33 -5.99
N GLN A 341 10.57 -58.46 -5.78
CA GLN A 341 10.05 -58.12 -4.44
C GLN A 341 8.65 -58.70 -4.16
N GLU A 342 8.06 -59.45 -5.09
CA GLU A 342 6.94 -60.35 -4.90
C GLU A 342 7.44 -61.72 -4.47
#